data_fc2aee67dd2542f79904d9efe134fa4c
#
_entry.id   fc2aee67dd2542f79904d9efe134fa4c
#
_cell.length_a   1.000
_cell.length_b   1.000
_cell.length_c   1.000
_cell.angle_alpha   90.00
_cell.angle_beta   90.00
_cell.angle_gamma   90.00
#
_symmetry.space_group_name_H-M   'P 1'
#
loop_
_entity.id
_entity.type
_entity.pdbx_description
1 polymer ?
#
loop_
_entity_poly.entity_id
_entity_poly.type
_entity_poly.pdbx_seq_one_letter_code
_entity_poly.pdbx_strand_id
1 'polypeptide(L)'
;MATFTARIQLYGAGEKEYRTLAAEMKKELFVISKRHTTRSETILPRTDEYNRSGNLSLHEVNASIFRATQKIGKKFSFTTIRNREK
;
A
#
# COMPACT_ATOMS: atom_id res chain seq x y z
N MET A 1 5.56 9.02 18.04
CA MET A 1 5.71 8.35 16.77
C MET A 1 4.44 8.34 15.99
N ALA A 2 4.54 8.50 14.71
CA ALA A 2 3.35 8.49 13.88
C ALA A 2 3.21 7.15 13.19
N THR A 3 1.98 6.74 12.98
CA THR A 3 1.68 5.53 12.25
C THR A 3 0.86 5.92 11.03
N PHE A 4 1.24 5.36 9.90
CA PHE A 4 0.55 5.65 8.66
C PHE A 4 -0.04 4.39 8.09
N THR A 5 -1.21 4.52 7.50
CA THR A 5 -1.88 3.43 6.81
C THR A 5 -2.01 3.78 5.35
N ALA A 6 -1.53 2.92 4.50
CA ALA A 6 -1.59 3.13 3.06
C ALA A 6 -2.46 2.07 2.42
N ARG A 7 -3.41 2.49 1.61
CA ARG A 7 -4.24 1.58 0.84
C ARG A 7 -3.86 1.75 -0.61
N ILE A 8 -3.45 0.67 -1.23
CA ILE A 8 -2.95 0.70 -2.59
C ILE A 8 -3.78 -0.19 -3.49
N GLN A 9 -4.17 0.37 -4.61
CA GLN A 9 -4.94 -0.36 -5.60
C GLN A 9 -4.17 -0.33 -6.92
N LEU A 10 -4.01 -1.50 -7.51
CA LEU A 10 -3.38 -1.60 -8.83
C LEU A 10 -4.45 -1.90 -9.85
N TYR A 11 -4.29 -1.34 -11.04
CA TYR A 11 -5.25 -1.55 -12.11
C TYR A 11 -4.67 -2.50 -13.15
N GLY A 12 -5.49 -3.47 -13.56
CA GLY A 12 -5.01 -4.44 -14.52
C GLY A 12 -3.96 -5.36 -13.99
N ALA A 13 -3.98 -5.61 -12.69
CA ALA A 13 -2.95 -6.42 -12.05
C ALA A 13 -3.58 -7.65 -11.42
N GLY A 14 -2.79 -8.71 -11.35
CA GLY A 14 -3.22 -9.93 -10.72
C GLY A 14 -2.43 -10.20 -9.46
N GLU A 15 -2.55 -11.42 -9.00
CA GLU A 15 -1.90 -11.81 -7.75
C GLU A 15 -0.39 -11.61 -7.81
N LYS A 16 0.20 -11.87 -8.95
CA LYS A 16 1.63 -11.73 -9.11
C LYS A 16 2.11 -10.31 -8.84
N GLU A 17 1.39 -9.35 -9.41
CA GLU A 17 1.77 -7.96 -9.23
C GLU A 17 1.60 -7.51 -7.80
N TYR A 18 0.56 -7.98 -7.13
CA TYR A 18 0.35 -7.63 -5.73
C TYR A 18 1.42 -8.25 -4.84
N ARG A 19 1.92 -9.42 -5.21
CA ARG A 19 3.03 -10.02 -4.47
C ARG A 19 4.31 -9.21 -4.63
N THR A 20 4.55 -8.75 -5.85
CA THR A 20 5.72 -7.92 -6.10
C THR A 20 5.60 -6.62 -5.33
N LEU A 21 4.39 -6.05 -5.31
CA LEU A 21 4.16 -4.84 -4.54
C LEU A 21 4.49 -5.06 -3.06
N ALA A 22 4.06 -6.19 -2.51
CA ALA A 22 4.33 -6.47 -1.11
C ALA A 22 5.83 -6.51 -0.84
N ALA A 23 6.59 -7.11 -1.75
CA ALA A 23 8.03 -7.17 -1.59
C ALA A 23 8.66 -5.79 -1.65
N GLU A 24 8.19 -4.94 -2.55
CA GLU A 24 8.74 -3.60 -2.67
C GLU A 24 8.36 -2.74 -1.48
N MET A 25 7.15 -2.90 -0.98
CA MET A 25 6.72 -2.15 0.19
C MET A 25 7.52 -2.57 1.42
N LYS A 26 7.85 -3.84 1.50
CA LYS A 26 8.67 -4.32 2.61
C LYS A 26 10.04 -3.67 2.58
N LYS A 27 10.60 -3.47 1.39
CA LYS A 27 11.89 -2.79 1.27
C LYS A 27 11.80 -1.35 1.76
N GLU A 28 10.62 -0.75 1.66
CA GLU A 28 10.41 0.59 2.17
C GLU A 28 9.95 0.59 3.62
N LEU A 29 10.06 -0.56 4.27
CA LEU A 29 9.77 -0.72 5.69
C LEU A 29 8.29 -0.64 6.04
N PHE A 30 7.45 -1.00 5.10
CA PHE A 30 6.02 -1.13 5.35
C PHE A 30 5.70 -2.57 5.72
N VAL A 31 4.66 -2.72 6.53
CA VAL A 31 4.19 -4.03 6.94
C VAL A 31 2.77 -4.18 6.41
N ILE A 32 2.50 -5.31 5.77
CA ILE A 32 1.17 -5.53 5.26
C ILE A 32 0.23 -5.81 6.43
N SER A 33 -0.86 -5.07 6.49
CA SER A 33 -1.80 -5.23 7.58
C SER A 33 -3.06 -5.96 7.16
N LYS A 34 -3.43 -5.82 5.89
CA LYS A 34 -4.66 -6.43 5.44
C LYS A 34 -4.63 -6.69 3.97
N ARG A 35 -4.99 -7.90 3.59
CA ARG A 35 -5.20 -8.21 2.22
C ARG A 35 -6.66 -8.32 1.98
N HIS A 36 -7.17 -7.41 1.21
CA HIS A 36 -8.56 -7.48 0.85
C HIS A 36 -8.71 -8.40 -0.32
N THR A 37 -8.78 -9.66 -0.02
CA THR A 37 -9.21 -10.59 -1.02
C THR A 37 -10.69 -10.58 -0.92
N THR A 38 -11.30 -9.90 -1.78
CA THR A 38 -12.72 -9.95 -1.80
C THR A 38 -13.15 -11.25 -2.37
N ARG A 39 -14.10 -11.82 -1.78
CA ARG A 39 -14.70 -12.94 -2.35
C ARG A 39 -15.44 -12.52 -3.56
N SER A 40 -15.16 -13.17 -4.42
CA SER A 40 -15.80 -13.35 -5.65
C SER A 40 -16.81 -12.39 -6.11
N GLU A 41 -17.77 -12.18 -5.41
CA GLU A 41 -18.86 -11.50 -5.97
C GLU A 41 -18.72 -10.03 -5.94
N THR A 42 -17.73 -9.52 -5.34
CA THR A 42 -17.64 -8.10 -5.31
C THR A 42 -16.98 -7.61 -6.53
N ILE A 43 -17.49 -6.52 -6.99
CA ILE A 43 -16.94 -5.86 -8.12
C ILE A 43 -15.87 -4.90 -7.69
N LEU A 44 -15.68 -4.76 -6.41
CA LEU A 44 -14.70 -3.83 -5.92
C LEU A 44 -13.30 -4.32 -6.21
N PRO A 45 -12.43 -3.47 -6.68
CA PRO A 45 -11.06 -3.89 -6.96
C PRO A 45 -10.35 -4.24 -5.67
N ARG A 46 -9.37 -5.09 -5.82
CA ARG A 46 -8.55 -5.48 -4.70
C ARG A 46 -7.76 -4.28 -4.18
N THR A 47 -7.71 -4.16 -2.88
CA THR A 47 -6.93 -3.11 -2.23
C THR A 47 -6.12 -3.75 -1.13
N ASP A 48 -4.82 -3.52 -1.15
CA ASP A 48 -3.95 -4.01 -0.08
C ASP A 48 -3.62 -2.86 0.85
N GLU A 49 -3.57 -3.17 2.12
CA GLU A 49 -3.36 -2.16 3.14
C GLU A 49 -2.04 -2.41 3.85
N TYR A 50 -1.25 -1.35 3.99
CA TYR A 50 0.05 -1.43 4.62
C TYR A 50 0.18 -0.41 5.73
N ASN A 51 1.02 -0.71 6.71
CA ASN A 51 1.28 0.20 7.81
C ASN A 51 2.76 0.55 7.88
N ARG A 52 3.04 1.76 8.27
CA ARG A 52 4.39 2.23 8.46
C ARG A 52 4.43 3.10 9.70
N SER A 53 5.35 2.80 10.60
CA SER A 53 5.52 3.60 11.80
C SER A 53 6.88 4.28 11.75
N GLY A 54 6.96 5.44 12.33
CA GLY A 54 8.23 6.11 12.41
C GLY A 54 8.10 7.60 12.49
N ASN A 55 9.25 8.23 12.56
CA ASN A 55 9.33 9.67 12.65
C ASN A 55 9.42 10.25 11.26
N LEU A 56 8.31 10.15 10.54
CA LEU A 56 8.25 10.54 9.14
C LEU A 56 7.14 11.53 8.89
N SER A 57 7.28 12.30 7.84
CA SER A 57 6.20 13.17 7.39
C SER A 57 5.34 12.40 6.40
N LEU A 58 4.13 12.89 6.21
CA LEU A 58 3.24 12.29 5.23
C LEU A 58 3.86 12.34 3.83
N HIS A 59 4.57 13.41 3.54
CA HIS A 59 5.23 13.56 2.25
C HIS A 59 6.26 12.45 2.03
N GLU A 60 7.03 12.12 3.06
CA GLU A 60 8.03 11.06 2.96
C GLU A 60 7.39 9.71 2.76
N VAL A 61 6.29 9.48 3.47
CA VAL A 61 5.57 8.21 3.33
C VAL A 61 5.02 8.06 1.92
N ASN A 62 4.41 9.12 1.40
CA ASN A 62 3.86 9.08 0.06
C ASN A 62 4.95 8.86 -0.99
N ALA A 63 6.11 9.46 -0.81
CA ALA A 63 7.22 9.26 -1.74
C ALA A 63 7.67 7.81 -1.75
N SER A 64 7.71 7.19 -0.59
CA SER A 64 8.08 5.78 -0.49
C SER A 64 7.07 4.89 -1.19
N ILE A 65 5.78 5.17 -0.99
CA ILE A 65 4.73 4.39 -1.63
C ILE A 65 4.83 4.53 -3.15
N PHE A 66 5.03 5.74 -3.62
CA PHE A 66 5.13 5.99 -5.05
C PHE A 66 6.29 5.21 -5.65
N ARG A 67 7.44 5.22 -4.98
CA ARG A 67 8.61 4.48 -5.47
C ARG A 67 8.30 3.00 -5.60
N ALA A 68 7.66 2.44 -4.59
CA ALA A 68 7.36 1.02 -4.59
C ALA A 68 6.35 0.66 -5.67
N THR A 69 5.29 1.44 -5.80
CA THR A 69 4.25 1.12 -6.77
C THR A 69 4.70 1.35 -8.19
N GLN A 70 5.56 2.34 -8.40
CA GLN A 70 6.03 2.63 -9.74
C GLN A 70 6.81 1.46 -10.33
N LYS A 71 7.47 0.69 -9.50
CA LYS A 71 8.25 -0.45 -9.96
C LYS A 71 7.40 -1.57 -10.51
N ILE A 72 6.12 -1.57 -10.19
CA ILE A 72 5.23 -2.63 -10.64
C ILE A 72 4.89 -2.48 -12.13
N GLY A 73 4.90 -1.25 -12.63
CA GLY A 73 4.62 -1.03 -14.04
C GLY A 73 3.16 -1.04 -14.41
N LYS A 74 2.29 -0.94 -13.44
CA LYS A 74 0.86 -0.88 -13.67
C LYS A 74 0.31 0.43 -13.17
N LYS A 75 -0.85 0.81 -13.67
CA LYS A 75 -1.52 1.98 -13.13
C LYS A 75 -1.92 1.71 -11.70
N PHE A 76 -1.87 2.73 -10.89
CA PHE A 76 -2.18 2.55 -9.47
C PHE A 76 -2.78 3.80 -8.89
N SER A 77 -3.44 3.63 -7.77
CA SER A 77 -3.83 4.74 -6.94
C SER A 77 -3.59 4.32 -5.49
N PHE A 78 -3.38 5.29 -4.64
CA PHE A 78 -3.21 4.97 -3.24
C PHE A 78 -3.71 6.12 -2.39
N THR A 79 -4.07 5.78 -1.16
CA THR A 79 -4.52 6.74 -0.17
C THR A 79 -3.72 6.48 1.08
N THR A 80 -3.21 7.55 1.67
CA THR A 80 -2.43 7.44 2.89
C THR A 80 -3.14 8.18 3.99
N ILE A 81 -3.26 7.53 5.13
CA ILE A 81 -3.89 8.12 6.29
C ILE A 81 -2.88 8.14 7.42
N ARG A 82 -2.75 9.28 8.05
CA ARG A 82 -1.92 9.39 9.23
C ARG A 82 -2.79 9.12 10.44
N ASN A 83 -2.44 8.08 11.17
CA ASN A 83 -3.20 7.73 12.36
C ASN A 83 -2.69 8.51 13.53
N ARG A 84 -3.62 9.05 14.28
CA ARG A 84 -3.25 9.78 15.47
C ARG A 84 -3.16 8.85 16.62
N GLU A 85 -2.08 9.01 17.33
CA GLU A 85 -1.95 8.26 18.56
C GLU A 85 -2.47 9.07 19.69
N LYS A 86 -3.08 8.43 20.59
CA LYS A 86 -3.58 9.13 21.76
C LYS A 86 -2.67 8.99 22.93
#